data_98af1a0dafdbcc17fd418c628b20884f
#
_entry.id   98af1a0dafdbcc17fd418c628b20884f
#
_cell.length_a   1.000
_cell.length_b   1.000
_cell.length_c   1.000
_cell.angle_alpha   90.00
_cell.angle_beta   90.00
_cell.angle_gamma   90.00
#
_symmetry.space_group_name_H-M   'P 1'
#
loop_
_entity.id
_entity.type
_entity.pdbx_description
1 polymer ?
#
loop_
_entity_poly.entity_id
_entity_poly.type
_entity_poly.pdbx_seq_one_letter_code
_entity_poly.pdbx_strand_id
1 'polypeptide(L)'
;MAHREGTWEQVNRAIRERLRVRLKRDPQPSAGVVDSQSVKTTAVGGEDRGYDGGKKVKGRKRHLLVDTQGLLLKAKVHSAKVMDYEGIKTLLRRADETFPRLPHLWLDAGYRGEDKGAHWVEKTLGWSVDLVERQRKPAPKEVF
;
A
#
# COMPACT_ATOMS: atom_id res chain seq x y z
N MET A 1 -18.48 -16.62 3.10
CA MET A 1 -19.21 -15.52 2.41
C MET A 1 -18.25 -14.78 1.51
N ALA A 2 -18.56 -14.68 0.23
CA ALA A 2 -17.81 -13.84 -0.68
C ALA A 2 -17.93 -12.36 -0.25
N HIS A 3 -16.81 -11.65 -0.20
CA HIS A 3 -16.81 -10.22 0.10
C HIS A 3 -17.47 -9.46 -1.06
N ARG A 4 -18.55 -8.76 -0.79
CA ARG A 4 -19.23 -7.94 -1.79
C ARG A 4 -18.49 -6.62 -1.95
N GLU A 5 -17.98 -6.34 -3.15
CA GLU A 5 -17.38 -5.05 -3.46
C GLU A 5 -18.42 -3.92 -3.32
N GLY A 6 -18.00 -2.81 -2.70
CA GLY A 6 -18.77 -1.57 -2.71
C GLY A 6 -18.77 -0.88 -4.08
N THR A 7 -19.59 0.14 -4.21
CA THR A 7 -19.73 0.90 -5.47
C THR A 7 -18.40 1.52 -5.92
N TRP A 8 -17.62 2.07 -4.99
CA TRP A 8 -16.31 2.67 -5.28
C TRP A 8 -15.34 1.65 -5.86
N GLU A 9 -15.23 0.48 -5.25
CA GLU A 9 -14.36 -0.60 -5.70
C GLU A 9 -14.76 -1.09 -7.08
N GLN A 10 -16.05 -1.21 -7.37
CA GLN A 10 -16.57 -1.60 -8.68
C GLN A 10 -16.21 -0.59 -9.76
N VAL A 11 -16.39 0.72 -9.50
CA VAL A 11 -16.03 1.79 -10.44
C VAL A 11 -14.52 1.83 -10.65
N ASN A 12 -13.73 1.77 -9.59
CA ASN A 12 -12.28 1.73 -9.67
C ASN A 12 -11.80 0.54 -10.53
N ARG A 13 -12.34 -0.64 -10.28
CA ARG A 13 -11.99 -1.84 -11.07
C ARG A 13 -12.32 -1.65 -12.54
N ALA A 14 -13.51 -1.19 -12.88
CA ALA A 14 -13.92 -1.02 -14.27
C ALA A 14 -13.01 -0.04 -15.01
N ILE A 15 -12.68 1.09 -14.41
CA ILE A 15 -11.79 2.10 -15.00
C ILE A 15 -10.36 1.55 -15.14
N ARG A 16 -9.84 0.92 -14.10
CA ARG A 16 -8.50 0.33 -14.09
C ARG A 16 -8.34 -0.73 -15.18
N GLU A 17 -9.27 -1.65 -15.29
CA GLU A 17 -9.22 -2.71 -16.29
C GLU A 17 -9.21 -2.14 -17.71
N ARG A 18 -10.03 -1.12 -17.99
CA ARG A 18 -10.03 -0.42 -19.28
C ARG A 18 -8.71 0.27 -19.58
N LEU A 19 -8.13 0.96 -18.60
CA LEU A 19 -6.84 1.63 -18.75
C LEU A 19 -5.71 0.63 -19.01
N ARG A 20 -5.69 -0.48 -18.30
CA ARG A 20 -4.67 -1.52 -18.51
C ARG A 20 -4.75 -2.10 -19.91
N VAL A 21 -5.94 -2.41 -20.40
CA VAL A 21 -6.15 -2.90 -21.78
C VAL A 21 -5.69 -1.85 -22.81
N ARG A 22 -5.97 -0.57 -22.60
CA ARG A 22 -5.45 0.52 -23.44
C ARG A 22 -3.93 0.57 -23.47
N LEU A 23 -3.28 0.25 -22.35
CA LEU A 23 -1.82 0.18 -22.22
C LEU A 23 -1.25 -1.15 -22.72
N LYS A 24 -2.06 -1.97 -23.38
CA LYS A 24 -1.70 -3.32 -23.88
C LYS A 24 -1.23 -4.25 -22.76
N ARG A 25 -1.85 -4.13 -21.61
CA ARG A 25 -1.64 -4.97 -20.43
C ARG A 25 -2.85 -5.85 -20.16
N ASP A 26 -2.63 -6.99 -19.50
CA ASP A 26 -3.72 -7.81 -18.99
C ASP A 26 -4.60 -6.94 -18.05
N PRO A 27 -5.93 -7.03 -18.10
CA PRO A 27 -6.80 -6.30 -17.19
C PRO A 27 -6.54 -6.61 -15.71
N GLN A 28 -6.02 -7.80 -15.40
CA GLN A 28 -5.66 -8.19 -14.05
C GLN A 28 -4.15 -8.03 -13.82
N PRO A 29 -3.72 -7.28 -12.78
CA PRO A 29 -2.30 -7.11 -12.49
C PRO A 29 -1.66 -8.39 -11.95
N SER A 30 -0.41 -8.62 -12.28
CA SER A 30 0.40 -9.74 -11.78
C SER A 30 1.43 -9.34 -10.72
N ALA A 31 1.60 -8.05 -10.49
CA ALA A 31 2.50 -7.51 -9.47
C ALA A 31 2.00 -6.18 -8.95
N GLY A 32 2.34 -5.86 -7.71
CA GLY A 32 1.92 -4.65 -7.05
C GLY A 32 3.01 -4.02 -6.19
N VAL A 33 2.77 -2.77 -5.83
CA VAL A 33 3.63 -1.99 -4.93
C VAL A 33 2.77 -1.47 -3.78
N VAL A 34 3.25 -1.62 -2.56
CA VAL A 34 2.61 -1.03 -1.38
C VAL A 34 3.34 0.25 -1.01
N ASP A 35 2.60 1.32 -0.85
CA ASP A 35 3.07 2.61 -0.38
C ASP A 35 2.32 3.06 0.87
N SER A 36 3.01 3.75 1.75
CA SER A 36 2.47 4.30 3.00
C SER A 36 2.75 5.80 3.05
N GLN A 37 1.71 6.58 3.31
CA GLN A 37 1.79 8.02 3.42
C GLN A 37 1.09 8.50 4.69
N SER A 38 1.75 9.39 5.46
CA SER A 38 1.12 10.10 6.57
C SER A 38 0.66 11.47 6.11
N VAL A 39 -0.59 11.79 6.42
CA VAL A 39 -1.23 13.04 6.03
C VAL A 39 -1.55 13.84 7.29
N LYS A 40 -1.01 15.05 7.38
CA LYS A 40 -1.29 15.96 8.48
C LYS A 40 -2.76 16.40 8.43
N THR A 41 -3.44 16.28 9.58
CA THR A 41 -4.80 16.82 9.73
C THR A 41 -4.78 18.21 10.34
N THR A 42 -5.79 19.00 10.00
CA THR A 42 -6.06 20.30 10.63
C THR A 42 -6.64 20.12 12.04
N ALA A 43 -6.79 21.23 12.79
CA ALA A 43 -7.40 21.23 14.12
C ALA A 43 -8.83 20.65 14.13
N VAL A 44 -9.53 20.66 13.02
CA VAL A 44 -10.88 20.11 12.82
C VAL A 44 -10.84 18.64 12.34
N GLY A 45 -9.72 17.95 12.50
CA GLY A 45 -9.59 16.54 12.12
C GLY A 45 -10.61 15.64 12.85
N GLY A 46 -11.24 14.73 12.14
CA GLY A 46 -12.22 13.77 12.69
C GLY A 46 -11.57 12.57 13.38
N GLU A 47 -12.32 11.46 13.39
CA GLU A 47 -11.87 10.17 13.93
C GLU A 47 -10.59 9.65 13.23
N ASP A 48 -9.94 8.67 13.85
CA ASP A 48 -8.71 8.03 13.35
C ASP A 48 -7.48 8.94 13.20
N ARG A 49 -7.48 10.10 13.88
CA ARG A 49 -6.32 10.96 13.96
C ARG A 49 -5.31 10.45 15.00
N GLY A 50 -4.05 10.43 14.64
CA GLY A 50 -2.98 10.04 15.56
C GLY A 50 -1.62 10.60 15.15
N TYR A 51 -0.59 10.33 15.94
CA TYR A 51 0.77 10.79 15.70
C TYR A 51 1.66 9.67 15.14
N ASP A 52 2.32 9.93 14.02
CA ASP A 52 3.37 9.08 13.46
C ASP A 52 4.73 9.55 13.97
N GLY A 53 5.28 8.83 14.95
CA GLY A 53 6.56 9.16 15.56
C GLY A 53 7.76 9.09 14.62
N GLY A 54 7.72 8.20 13.63
CA GLY A 54 8.78 8.06 12.63
C GLY A 54 8.82 9.20 11.62
N LYS A 55 7.66 9.70 11.20
CA LYS A 55 7.50 10.83 10.28
C LYS A 55 7.23 12.16 10.98
N LYS A 56 7.04 12.17 12.29
CA LYS A 56 6.71 13.34 13.12
C LYS A 56 5.47 14.10 12.61
N VAL A 57 4.45 13.37 12.18
CA VAL A 57 3.21 13.92 11.64
C VAL A 57 2.02 13.46 12.48
N LYS A 58 1.19 14.42 12.90
CA LYS A 58 -0.10 14.16 13.54
C LYS A 58 -1.20 14.16 12.48
N GLY A 59 -1.90 13.04 12.33
CA GLY A 59 -2.95 12.93 11.33
C GLY A 59 -3.37 11.51 11.05
N ARG A 60 -3.58 11.22 9.77
CA ARG A 60 -3.95 9.91 9.26
C ARG A 60 -2.85 9.32 8.39
N LYS A 61 -2.83 8.02 8.32
CA LYS A 61 -1.94 7.26 7.45
C LYS A 61 -2.76 6.56 6.36
N ARG A 62 -2.29 6.65 5.12
CA ARG A 62 -2.84 5.90 4.00
C ARG A 62 -1.87 4.80 3.61
N HIS A 63 -2.39 3.60 3.45
CA HIS A 63 -1.69 2.51 2.77
C HIS A 63 -2.37 2.27 1.43
N LEU A 64 -1.59 2.24 0.37
CA LEU A 64 -2.05 2.06 -0.99
C LEU A 64 -1.39 0.81 -1.58
N LEU A 65 -2.19 -0.02 -2.22
CA LEU A 65 -1.71 -1.06 -3.12
C LEU A 65 -1.96 -0.56 -4.54
N VAL A 66 -0.91 -0.42 -5.32
CA VAL A 66 -0.95 0.01 -6.72
C VAL A 66 -0.32 -1.04 -7.62
N ASP A 67 -0.70 -1.06 -8.89
CA ASP A 67 -0.04 -1.91 -9.88
C ASP A 67 1.23 -1.26 -10.44
N THR A 68 1.92 -1.93 -11.36
CA THR A 68 3.15 -1.43 -11.98
C THR A 68 2.93 -0.22 -12.90
N GLN A 69 1.69 0.11 -13.22
CA GLN A 69 1.32 1.30 -13.98
C GLN A 69 0.92 2.47 -13.06
N GLY A 70 1.00 2.29 -11.74
CA GLY A 70 0.58 3.28 -10.76
C GLY A 70 -0.93 3.34 -10.53
N LEU A 71 -1.70 2.40 -11.05
CA LEU A 71 -3.14 2.38 -10.90
C LEU A 71 -3.53 1.77 -9.55
N LEU A 72 -4.46 2.41 -8.85
CA LEU A 72 -4.89 1.99 -7.52
C LEU A 72 -5.67 0.66 -7.57
N LEU A 73 -5.23 -0.29 -6.74
CA LEU A 73 -5.91 -1.57 -6.52
C LEU A 73 -6.73 -1.54 -5.23
N LYS A 74 -6.15 -1.07 -4.15
CA LYS A 74 -6.78 -1.02 -2.83
C LYS A 74 -6.17 0.10 -1.98
N ALA A 75 -6.98 0.71 -1.13
CA ALA A 75 -6.54 1.74 -0.19
C ALA A 75 -7.12 1.47 1.20
N LYS A 76 -6.36 1.81 2.23
CA LYS A 76 -6.81 1.81 3.62
C LYS A 76 -6.30 3.05 4.34
N VAL A 77 -7.20 3.70 5.06
CA VAL A 77 -6.89 4.88 5.89
C VAL A 77 -7.08 4.52 7.35
N HIS A 78 -6.14 4.91 8.19
CA HIS A 78 -6.21 4.72 9.64
C HIS A 78 -5.40 5.81 10.35
N SER A 79 -5.44 5.79 11.69
CA SER A 79 -4.65 6.72 12.50
C SER A 79 -3.16 6.65 12.16
N ALA A 80 -2.47 7.79 12.09
CA ALA A 80 -1.04 7.84 11.81
C ALA A 80 -0.17 7.16 12.87
N LYS A 81 -0.71 6.90 14.07
CA LYS A 81 -0.02 6.13 15.12
C LYS A 81 0.12 4.63 14.81
N VAL A 82 -0.70 4.11 13.91
CA VAL A 82 -0.62 2.70 13.48
C VAL A 82 0.69 2.50 12.73
N MET A 83 1.47 1.51 13.14
CA MET A 83 2.74 1.18 12.49
C MET A 83 2.51 0.65 11.07
N ASP A 84 3.44 0.91 10.17
CA ASP A 84 3.33 0.51 8.77
C ASP A 84 3.12 -1.00 8.59
N TYR A 85 3.80 -1.81 9.40
CA TYR A 85 3.65 -3.27 9.34
C TYR A 85 2.27 -3.78 9.82
N GLU A 86 1.58 -3.05 10.69
CA GLU A 86 0.20 -3.35 11.06
C GLU A 86 -0.78 -2.87 9.98
N GLY A 87 -0.52 -1.71 9.41
CA GLY A 87 -1.33 -1.15 8.32
C GLY A 87 -1.33 -2.02 7.07
N ILE A 88 -0.20 -2.61 6.71
CA ILE A 88 -0.11 -3.50 5.55
C ILE A 88 -0.96 -4.76 5.73
N LYS A 89 -1.02 -5.32 6.92
CA LYS A 89 -1.86 -6.48 7.22
C LYS A 89 -3.34 -6.17 7.02
N THR A 90 -3.77 -4.98 7.44
CA THR A 90 -5.14 -4.50 7.25
C THR A 90 -5.44 -4.24 5.77
N LEU A 91 -4.52 -3.61 5.06
CA LEU A 91 -4.65 -3.34 3.62
C LEU A 91 -4.80 -4.63 2.80
N LEU A 92 -3.94 -5.61 3.07
CA LEU A 92 -3.82 -6.81 2.26
C LEU A 92 -4.70 -7.97 2.73
N ARG A 93 -5.49 -7.78 3.77
CA ARG A 93 -6.44 -8.81 4.22
C ARG A 93 -7.33 -9.23 3.05
N ARG A 94 -7.36 -10.51 2.73
CA ARG A 94 -8.12 -11.10 1.61
C ARG A 94 -7.73 -10.58 0.22
N ALA A 95 -6.55 -9.98 0.08
CA ALA A 95 -6.11 -9.49 -1.23
C ALA A 95 -5.84 -10.63 -2.22
N ASP A 96 -5.45 -11.80 -1.74
CA ASP A 96 -5.32 -13.01 -2.53
C ASP A 96 -6.65 -13.47 -3.16
N GLU A 97 -7.77 -13.27 -2.47
CA GLU A 97 -9.11 -13.54 -3.01
C GLU A 97 -9.51 -12.49 -4.06
N THR A 98 -9.22 -11.22 -3.81
CA THR A 98 -9.59 -10.09 -4.68
C THR A 98 -8.70 -10.01 -5.93
N PHE A 99 -7.42 -10.33 -5.78
CA PHE A 99 -6.42 -10.25 -6.85
C PHE A 99 -5.69 -11.59 -7.02
N PRO A 100 -6.38 -12.65 -7.53
CA PRO A 100 -5.81 -14.00 -7.56
C PRO A 100 -4.61 -14.14 -8.50
N ARG A 101 -4.42 -13.20 -9.44
CA ARG A 101 -3.27 -13.15 -10.33
C ARG A 101 -2.12 -12.29 -9.85
N LEU A 102 -2.17 -11.77 -8.61
CA LEU A 102 -1.14 -10.88 -8.05
C LEU A 102 -0.21 -11.67 -7.11
N PRO A 103 0.77 -12.46 -7.61
CA PRO A 103 1.61 -13.29 -6.76
C PRO A 103 2.83 -12.57 -6.22
N HIS A 104 3.07 -11.31 -6.59
CA HIS A 104 4.31 -10.60 -6.29
C HIS A 104 4.08 -9.16 -5.82
N LEU A 105 4.81 -8.75 -4.76
CA LEU A 105 4.80 -7.39 -4.23
C LEU A 105 6.21 -6.82 -4.09
N TRP A 106 6.34 -5.53 -4.35
CA TRP A 106 7.46 -4.71 -3.91
C TRP A 106 7.08 -3.93 -2.67
N LEU A 107 7.91 -4.06 -1.63
CA LEU A 107 7.74 -3.36 -0.36
C LEU A 107 9.00 -2.55 -0.03
N ASP A 108 8.84 -1.46 0.73
CA ASP A 108 9.96 -0.73 1.31
C ASP A 108 10.73 -1.63 2.30
N ALA A 109 12.04 -1.44 2.41
CA ALA A 109 12.91 -2.22 3.31
C ALA A 109 12.49 -2.13 4.80
N GLY A 110 11.71 -1.13 5.19
CA GLY A 110 11.14 -1.03 6.54
C GLY A 110 10.19 -2.18 6.91
N TYR A 111 9.70 -2.94 5.92
CA TYR A 111 8.87 -4.12 6.15
C TYR A 111 9.66 -5.42 6.34
N ARG A 112 11.00 -5.33 6.42
CA ARG A 112 11.88 -6.47 6.68
C ARG A 112 11.74 -6.97 8.12
N GLY A 113 11.82 -8.28 8.33
CA GLY A 113 11.86 -8.94 9.63
C GLY A 113 10.66 -9.82 9.93
N GLU A 114 10.80 -10.68 10.93
CA GLU A 114 9.71 -11.51 11.43
C GLU A 114 8.57 -10.63 11.93
N ASP A 115 7.35 -11.07 11.71
CA ASP A 115 6.11 -10.35 12.06
C ASP A 115 5.94 -8.97 11.39
N LYS A 116 6.89 -8.53 10.58
CA LYS A 116 6.76 -7.34 9.74
C LYS A 116 6.28 -7.72 8.33
N GLY A 117 5.78 -6.74 7.61
CA GLY A 117 4.98 -6.94 6.43
C GLY A 117 5.43 -8.00 5.42
N ALA A 118 6.72 -8.06 5.06
CA ALA A 118 7.22 -9.00 4.05
C ALA A 118 6.97 -10.45 4.43
N HIS A 119 7.40 -10.84 5.62
CA HIS A 119 7.23 -12.22 6.10
C HIS A 119 5.76 -12.61 6.25
N TRP A 120 4.94 -11.70 6.74
CA TRP A 120 3.50 -11.90 6.84
C TRP A 120 2.84 -12.14 5.47
N VAL A 121 3.23 -11.37 4.46
CA VAL A 121 2.72 -11.51 3.08
C VAL A 121 3.09 -12.88 2.53
N GLU A 122 4.34 -13.28 2.65
CA GLU A 122 4.82 -14.57 2.16
C GLU A 122 4.10 -15.73 2.84
N LYS A 123 3.99 -15.68 4.16
CA LYS A 123 3.39 -16.74 4.97
C LYS A 123 1.87 -16.82 4.83
N THR A 124 1.19 -15.67 4.82
CA THR A 124 -0.29 -15.62 4.88
C THR A 124 -0.93 -15.63 3.50
N LEU A 125 -0.36 -14.90 2.54
CA LEU A 125 -0.90 -14.80 1.18
C LEU A 125 -0.21 -15.75 0.19
N GLY A 126 0.95 -16.29 0.54
CA GLY A 126 1.75 -17.10 -0.37
C GLY A 126 2.35 -16.33 -1.54
N TRP A 127 2.43 -15.00 -1.43
CA TRP A 127 2.98 -14.13 -2.46
C TRP A 127 4.49 -13.95 -2.25
N SER A 128 5.24 -13.79 -3.32
CA SER A 128 6.65 -13.41 -3.24
C SER A 128 6.79 -11.90 -2.98
N VAL A 129 7.85 -11.53 -2.28
CA VAL A 129 8.12 -10.12 -1.90
C VAL A 129 9.56 -9.76 -2.26
N ASP A 130 9.72 -8.64 -2.93
CA ASP A 130 11.01 -7.96 -3.07
C ASP A 130 11.02 -6.70 -2.20
N LEU A 131 12.07 -6.55 -1.41
CA LEU A 131 12.28 -5.37 -0.58
C LEU A 131 13.14 -4.36 -1.34
N VAL A 132 12.62 -3.15 -1.48
CA VAL A 132 13.29 -2.04 -2.16
C VAL A 132 13.88 -1.10 -1.12
N GLU A 133 15.18 -0.88 -1.17
CA GLU A 133 15.83 0.10 -0.31
C GLU A 133 15.66 1.50 -0.91
N ARG A 134 15.29 2.45 -0.05
CA ARG A 134 15.29 3.86 -0.44
C ARG A 134 16.72 4.29 -0.74
N GLN A 135 16.97 4.75 -1.95
CA GLN A 135 18.21 5.46 -2.23
C GLN A 135 18.28 6.68 -1.30
N ARG A 136 19.29 6.73 -0.44
CA ARG A 136 19.60 7.95 0.31
C ARG A 136 19.91 9.04 -0.72
N LYS A 137 19.14 10.13 -0.72
CA LYS A 137 19.55 11.30 -1.46
C LYS A 137 20.95 11.68 -0.97
N PRO A 138 21.90 11.89 -1.86
CA PRO A 138 23.23 12.38 -1.43
C PRO A 138 23.00 13.65 -0.60
N ALA A 139 23.71 13.75 0.52
CA ALA A 139 23.67 14.95 1.34
C ALA A 139 23.96 16.17 0.43
N PRO A 140 23.26 17.29 0.64
CA PRO A 140 23.60 18.51 -0.09
C PRO A 140 25.09 18.75 0.06
N LYS A 141 25.80 18.86 -1.05
CA LYS A 141 27.20 19.30 -0.98
C LYS A 141 27.17 20.68 -0.36
N GLU A 142 27.75 20.82 0.82
CA GLU A 142 28.03 22.15 1.37
C GLU A 142 28.84 22.90 0.33
N VAL A 143 28.23 23.90 -0.27
CA VAL A 143 28.92 24.85 -1.15
C VAL A 143 29.51 25.88 -0.20
N PHE A 144 30.81 25.75 0.04
CA PHE A 144 31.57 26.80 0.69
C PHE A 144 31.73 27.97 -0.25
#